data_9e90ccf85a660738b973aaa4889c4243
#
_entry.id   9e90ccf85a660738b973aaa4889c4243
#
_cell.length_a   1.000
_cell.length_b   1.000
_cell.length_c   1.000
_cell.angle_alpha   90.00
_cell.angle_beta   90.00
_cell.angle_gamma   90.00
#
_symmetry.space_group_name_H-M   'P 1'
#
loop_
_entity.id
_entity.type
_entity.pdbx_description
1 polymer ?
#
loop_
_entity_poly.entity_id
_entity_poly.type
_entity_poly.pdbx_seq_one_letter_code
_entity_poly.pdbx_strand_id
1 'polypeptide(L)'
;MIKKLLNKLPTEHIKSIDSLKFIFSIIIVYYHLFHIQLRPFLHNSEIFRELTFRTFSAVLIVDCFLVMSGYFLYQTIKTNKLTIYQFILKIFFRIYPVFFVSTIITYIQSPTSIDELVLKLFLFHSTGISLHYFGATWFIGPFFWCSILLFSIFKTFEKHKSALIIAIFTYFSYATIINNFNGWIERNVVYSFLSIAMIRVFGGLSLGMLLHIAKEVFNDNLEQIIPNKAKTILVSIIEIICLSTLLYNFTIFPIFKNFFITIIIFSILFACLISTKGILSKLLQIKYLSILGKFSYSIYVMQQVAFNILQKTLWQNTNFIYSHTILTLFISVMLATFIGIITYYTIERPIQKFYAKYLS
;
A
#
# COMPACT_ATOMS: atom_id res chain seq x y z
N MET A 1 4.21 -27.52 23.27
CA MET A 1 3.21 -27.43 22.18
C MET A 1 3.13 -26.01 21.58
N ILE A 2 3.07 -24.96 22.39
CA ILE A 2 2.97 -23.55 21.95
C ILE A 2 4.21 -23.06 21.17
N LYS A 3 5.45 -23.43 21.55
CA LYS A 3 6.67 -23.11 20.78
C LYS A 3 6.70 -23.70 19.35
N LYS A 4 6.04 -24.84 19.12
CA LYS A 4 5.93 -25.46 17.78
C LYS A 4 4.89 -24.78 16.89
N LEU A 5 3.88 -24.12 17.49
CA LEU A 5 2.89 -23.30 16.76
C LEU A 5 3.41 -21.93 16.39
N LEU A 6 4.26 -21.32 17.22
CA LEU A 6 4.90 -20.03 16.96
C LEU A 6 5.92 -20.09 15.81
N ASN A 7 6.54 -21.27 15.58
CA ASN A 7 7.42 -21.51 14.41
C ASN A 7 6.65 -21.87 13.13
N LYS A 8 5.33 -21.94 13.16
CA LYS A 8 4.45 -22.30 12.03
C LYS A 8 3.58 -21.14 11.51
N LEU A 9 3.90 -19.91 11.81
CA LEU A 9 3.40 -18.78 11.07
C LEU A 9 4.42 -18.43 9.96
N PRO A 10 4.40 -19.09 8.81
CA PRO A 10 5.16 -18.66 7.66
C PRO A 10 4.31 -17.60 6.97
N THR A 11 4.37 -16.37 7.41
CA THR A 11 4.45 -15.32 6.42
C THR A 11 5.82 -15.56 5.78
N GLU A 12 5.87 -16.24 4.64
CA GLU A 12 7.07 -16.30 3.83
C GLU A 12 7.52 -14.85 3.64
N HIS A 13 8.55 -14.45 4.40
CA HIS A 13 9.17 -13.16 4.25
C HIS A 13 9.93 -13.18 2.93
N ILE A 14 9.28 -12.75 1.88
CA ILE A 14 9.90 -12.61 0.57
C ILE A 14 10.70 -11.31 0.61
N LYS A 15 12.02 -11.43 0.81
CA LYS A 15 12.93 -10.28 0.99
C LYS A 15 12.81 -9.23 -0.10
N SER A 16 12.61 -9.64 -1.36
CA SER A 16 12.40 -8.71 -2.48
C SER A 16 11.15 -7.84 -2.29
N ILE A 17 10.08 -8.43 -1.77
CA ILE A 17 8.82 -7.70 -1.52
C ILE A 17 8.95 -6.78 -0.31
N ASP A 18 9.64 -7.20 0.74
CA ASP A 18 9.87 -6.32 1.90
C ASP A 18 10.73 -5.11 1.53
N SER A 19 11.76 -5.30 0.71
CA SER A 19 12.54 -4.18 0.15
C SER A 19 11.68 -3.25 -0.69
N LEU A 20 10.82 -3.80 -1.55
CA LEU A 20 9.91 -3.01 -2.38
C LEU A 20 8.93 -2.19 -1.54
N LYS A 21 8.37 -2.76 -0.46
CA LYS A 21 7.50 -2.03 0.48
C LYS A 21 8.20 -0.81 1.08
N PHE A 22 9.46 -0.95 1.49
CA PHE A 22 10.22 0.18 2.02
C PHE A 22 10.43 1.25 0.96
N ILE A 23 10.91 0.90 -0.23
CA ILE A 23 11.12 1.84 -1.34
C ILE A 23 9.81 2.59 -1.64
N PHE A 24 8.72 1.88 -1.76
CA PHE A 24 7.41 2.46 -2.03
C PHE A 24 6.93 3.39 -0.92
N SER A 25 7.17 3.05 0.35
CA SER A 25 6.81 3.95 1.46
C SER A 25 7.57 5.27 1.41
N ILE A 26 8.87 5.23 1.07
CA ILE A 26 9.68 6.46 0.91
C ILE A 26 9.22 7.30 -0.30
N ILE A 27 8.93 6.67 -1.43
CA ILE A 27 8.44 7.38 -2.62
C ILE A 27 7.08 8.05 -2.33
N ILE A 28 6.18 7.40 -1.60
CA ILE A 28 4.89 8.01 -1.21
C ILE A 28 5.09 9.17 -0.23
N VAL A 29 5.97 9.03 0.76
CA VAL A 29 6.31 10.14 1.68
C VAL A 29 6.83 11.33 0.88
N TYR A 30 7.75 11.09 -0.05
CA TYR A 30 8.27 12.12 -0.96
C TYR A 30 7.16 12.77 -1.79
N TYR A 31 6.26 11.96 -2.37
CA TYR A 31 5.12 12.44 -3.16
C TYR A 31 4.20 13.37 -2.34
N HIS A 32 3.78 12.95 -1.14
CA HIS A 32 2.93 13.76 -0.29
C HIS A 32 3.61 15.04 0.18
N LEU A 33 4.89 14.93 0.53
CA LEU A 33 5.70 16.09 0.90
C LEU A 33 5.73 17.11 -0.24
N PHE A 34 6.08 16.67 -1.43
CA PHE A 34 6.35 17.55 -2.55
C PHE A 34 5.06 18.12 -3.16
N HIS A 35 4.09 17.26 -3.48
CA HIS A 35 2.87 17.67 -4.18
C HIS A 35 1.80 18.31 -3.28
N ILE A 36 1.81 18.02 -1.99
CA ILE A 36 0.77 18.48 -1.08
C ILE A 36 1.31 19.53 -0.13
N GLN A 37 2.43 19.24 0.55
CA GLN A 37 2.92 20.08 1.63
C GLN A 37 3.77 21.27 1.15
N LEU A 38 4.69 21.05 0.24
CA LEU A 38 5.61 22.09 -0.25
C LEU A 38 5.10 22.84 -1.48
N ARG A 39 4.07 22.36 -2.14
CA ARG A 39 3.50 23.03 -3.32
C ARG A 39 3.12 24.49 -3.08
N PRO A 40 2.49 24.90 -1.96
CA PRO A 40 2.18 26.30 -1.72
C PRO A 40 3.40 27.22 -1.70
N PHE A 41 4.54 26.70 -1.30
CA PHE A 41 5.79 27.44 -1.19
C PHE A 41 6.59 27.47 -2.48
N LEU A 42 6.62 26.39 -3.25
CA LEU A 42 7.54 26.16 -4.35
C LEU A 42 6.94 26.28 -5.77
N HIS A 43 5.63 26.53 -5.90
CA HIS A 43 4.92 26.45 -7.18
C HIS A 43 5.49 27.35 -8.29
N ASN A 44 6.18 28.43 -7.96
CA ASN A 44 6.83 29.35 -8.89
C ASN A 44 8.28 28.99 -9.23
N SER A 45 8.88 27.99 -8.59
CA SER A 45 10.26 27.60 -8.85
C SER A 45 10.35 26.67 -10.06
N GLU A 46 11.39 26.86 -10.88
CA GLU A 46 11.64 26.04 -12.06
C GLU A 46 11.95 24.58 -11.68
N ILE A 47 12.74 24.38 -10.62
CA ILE A 47 13.05 23.09 -10.00
C ILE A 47 11.75 22.38 -9.58
N PHE A 48 10.80 23.12 -8.98
CA PHE A 48 9.53 22.54 -8.57
C PHE A 48 8.72 22.04 -9.77
N ARG A 49 8.61 22.82 -10.84
CA ARG A 49 7.85 22.41 -12.03
C ARG A 49 8.41 21.13 -12.64
N GLU A 50 9.73 21.05 -12.76
CA GLU A 50 10.39 19.86 -13.32
C GLU A 50 10.22 18.63 -12.45
N LEU A 51 10.42 18.74 -11.13
CA LEU A 51 10.24 17.64 -10.20
C LEU A 51 8.77 17.21 -10.07
N THR A 52 7.82 18.16 -10.10
CA THR A 52 6.38 17.87 -10.05
C THR A 52 5.93 17.02 -11.22
N PHE A 53 6.37 17.37 -12.43
CA PHE A 53 6.02 16.62 -13.62
C PHE A 53 6.48 15.16 -13.55
N ARG A 54 7.67 14.92 -12.98
CA ARG A 54 8.30 13.59 -12.93
C ARG A 54 7.77 12.68 -11.79
N THR A 55 7.04 13.21 -10.83
CA THR A 55 6.68 12.44 -9.61
C THR A 55 5.18 12.30 -9.39
N PHE A 56 4.36 12.85 -10.27
CA PHE A 56 2.91 12.91 -10.10
C PHE A 56 2.23 11.53 -10.01
N SER A 57 2.78 10.53 -10.67
CA SER A 57 2.20 9.17 -10.74
C SER A 57 2.48 8.29 -9.51
N ALA A 58 3.27 8.76 -8.54
CA ALA A 58 3.53 8.01 -7.31
C ALA A 58 2.25 7.72 -6.49
N VAL A 59 1.14 8.41 -6.77
CA VAL A 59 -0.18 8.10 -6.20
C VAL A 59 -0.62 6.66 -6.50
N LEU A 60 -0.17 6.06 -7.60
CA LEU A 60 -0.49 4.68 -7.98
C LEU A 60 0.23 3.62 -7.13
N ILE A 61 1.24 4.02 -6.37
CA ILE A 61 1.96 3.11 -5.47
C ILE A 61 1.02 2.56 -4.38
N VAL A 62 -0.01 3.31 -3.99
CA VAL A 62 -1.03 2.80 -3.06
C VAL A 62 -1.75 1.59 -3.65
N ASP A 63 -2.07 1.62 -4.95
CA ASP A 63 -2.70 0.48 -5.64
C ASP A 63 -1.76 -0.72 -5.70
N CYS A 64 -0.47 -0.48 -5.89
CA CYS A 64 0.54 -1.53 -5.79
C CYS A 64 0.55 -2.17 -4.40
N PHE A 65 0.44 -1.39 -3.32
CA PHE A 65 0.28 -1.92 -1.97
C PHE A 65 -1.00 -2.72 -1.79
N LEU A 66 -2.11 -2.31 -2.41
CA LEU A 66 -3.38 -3.03 -2.35
C LEU A 66 -3.27 -4.40 -3.04
N VAL A 67 -2.66 -4.45 -4.22
CA VAL A 67 -2.41 -5.72 -4.93
C VAL A 67 -1.51 -6.65 -4.10
N MET A 68 -0.40 -6.14 -3.55
CA MET A 68 0.46 -6.92 -2.65
C MET A 68 -0.31 -7.43 -1.43
N SER A 69 -1.13 -6.58 -0.82
CA SER A 69 -1.93 -6.93 0.36
C SER A 69 -2.98 -7.99 0.05
N GLY A 70 -3.64 -7.91 -1.10
CA GLY A 70 -4.59 -8.92 -1.57
C GLY A 70 -3.93 -10.29 -1.77
N TYR A 71 -2.74 -10.32 -2.37
CA TYR A 71 -1.97 -11.55 -2.53
C TYR A 71 -1.71 -12.24 -1.17
N PHE A 72 -1.23 -11.50 -0.17
CA PHE A 72 -0.98 -12.04 1.16
C PHE A 72 -2.25 -12.29 1.97
N LEU A 73 -3.36 -11.60 1.66
CA LEU A 73 -4.67 -11.89 2.23
C LEU A 73 -5.12 -13.29 1.84
N TYR A 74 -5.05 -13.64 0.56
CA TYR A 74 -5.40 -14.98 0.10
C TYR A 74 -4.48 -16.06 0.69
N GLN A 75 -3.18 -15.81 0.77
CA GLN A 75 -2.25 -16.69 1.47
C GLN A 75 -2.66 -16.93 2.93
N THR A 76 -3.12 -15.87 3.62
CA THR A 76 -3.64 -15.99 4.99
C THR A 76 -4.88 -16.86 5.06
N ILE A 77 -5.81 -16.73 4.11
CA ILE A 77 -7.03 -17.55 4.02
C ILE A 77 -6.67 -19.03 3.83
N LYS A 78 -5.73 -19.31 2.93
CA LYS A 78 -5.30 -20.67 2.61
C LYS A 78 -4.56 -21.36 3.75
N THR A 79 -3.63 -20.66 4.40
CA THR A 79 -2.71 -21.25 5.39
C THR A 79 -3.28 -21.28 6.80
N ASN A 80 -4.20 -20.40 7.13
CA ASN A 80 -4.74 -20.26 8.48
C ASN A 80 -6.21 -20.68 8.55
N LYS A 81 -6.54 -21.54 9.51
CA LYS A 81 -7.92 -21.94 9.81
C LYS A 81 -8.63 -20.91 10.70
N LEU A 82 -8.44 -19.62 10.44
CA LEU A 82 -9.04 -18.55 11.24
C LEU A 82 -10.56 -18.53 11.02
N THR A 83 -11.30 -18.25 12.10
CA THR A 83 -12.69 -17.81 12.02
C THR A 83 -12.75 -16.36 11.53
N ILE A 84 -13.92 -15.90 11.09
CA ILE A 84 -14.13 -14.49 10.69
C ILE A 84 -13.77 -13.55 11.85
N TYR A 85 -14.20 -13.87 13.06
CA TYR A 85 -13.89 -13.09 14.26
C TYR A 85 -12.37 -12.99 14.52
N GLN A 86 -11.67 -14.13 14.47
CA GLN A 86 -10.20 -14.13 14.64
C GLN A 86 -9.49 -13.34 13.55
N PHE A 87 -10.00 -13.36 12.32
CA PHE A 87 -9.46 -12.56 11.24
C PHE A 87 -9.70 -11.05 11.46
N ILE A 88 -10.89 -10.66 11.90
CA ILE A 88 -11.20 -9.26 12.26
C ILE A 88 -10.22 -8.75 13.32
N LEU A 89 -10.02 -9.51 14.39
CA LEU A 89 -9.05 -9.16 15.44
C LEU A 89 -7.62 -9.06 14.88
N LYS A 90 -7.21 -10.02 14.04
CA LYS A 90 -5.88 -10.03 13.41
C LYS A 90 -5.62 -8.77 12.61
N ILE A 91 -6.55 -8.38 11.73
CA ILE A 91 -6.39 -7.19 10.91
C ILE A 91 -6.49 -5.91 11.72
N PHE A 92 -7.40 -5.87 12.71
CA PHE A 92 -7.55 -4.75 13.62
C PHE A 92 -6.25 -4.48 14.39
N PHE A 93 -5.69 -5.46 15.09
CA PHE A 93 -4.45 -5.27 15.85
C PHE A 93 -3.21 -5.04 14.96
N ARG A 94 -3.29 -5.36 13.69
CA ARG A 94 -2.22 -5.07 12.73
C ARG A 94 -2.20 -3.61 12.29
N ILE A 95 -3.38 -3.00 12.02
CA ILE A 95 -3.45 -1.68 11.40
C ILE A 95 -3.89 -0.57 12.37
N TYR A 96 -4.84 -0.88 13.25
CA TYR A 96 -5.50 0.13 14.07
C TYR A 96 -4.59 0.85 15.07
N PRO A 97 -3.68 0.21 15.80
CA PRO A 97 -2.92 0.86 16.85
C PRO A 97 -2.09 2.05 16.38
N VAL A 98 -1.35 1.89 15.29
CA VAL A 98 -0.54 2.97 14.70
C VAL A 98 -1.45 4.04 14.10
N PHE A 99 -2.52 3.63 13.43
CA PHE A 99 -3.52 4.53 12.86
C PHE A 99 -4.21 5.37 13.94
N PHE A 100 -4.61 4.76 15.05
CA PHE A 100 -5.22 5.46 16.19
C PHE A 100 -4.29 6.54 16.75
N VAL A 101 -3.04 6.19 17.04
CA VAL A 101 -2.05 7.13 17.58
C VAL A 101 -1.78 8.28 16.59
N SER A 102 -1.59 7.96 15.31
CA SER A 102 -1.44 8.98 14.27
C SER A 102 -2.64 9.91 14.19
N THR A 103 -3.86 9.34 14.27
CA THR A 103 -5.11 10.12 14.22
C THR A 103 -5.23 11.07 15.38
N ILE A 104 -4.95 10.62 16.61
CA ILE A 104 -5.01 11.47 17.81
C ILE A 104 -3.95 12.57 17.75
N ILE A 105 -2.71 12.24 17.41
CA ILE A 105 -1.64 13.25 17.33
C ILE A 105 -1.94 14.29 16.24
N THR A 106 -2.39 13.85 15.06
CA THR A 106 -2.73 14.80 13.98
C THR A 106 -3.92 15.66 14.34
N TYR A 107 -4.91 15.13 15.07
CA TYR A 107 -6.03 15.92 15.58
C TYR A 107 -5.59 16.98 16.59
N ILE A 108 -4.70 16.65 17.53
CA ILE A 108 -4.12 17.63 18.48
C ILE A 108 -3.29 18.69 17.74
N GLN A 109 -2.55 18.30 16.70
CA GLN A 109 -1.72 19.23 15.94
C GLN A 109 -2.54 20.17 15.04
N SER A 110 -3.64 19.68 14.47
CA SER A 110 -4.52 20.38 13.53
C SER A 110 -5.96 19.86 13.72
N PRO A 111 -6.71 20.44 14.67
CA PRO A 111 -8.06 20.00 14.99
C PRO A 111 -9.00 20.09 13.79
N THR A 112 -9.79 19.04 13.59
CA THR A 112 -10.92 18.98 12.67
C THR A 112 -12.23 18.90 13.46
N SER A 113 -13.38 18.71 12.81
CA SER A 113 -14.64 18.50 13.53
C SER A 113 -14.60 17.19 14.36
N ILE A 114 -15.34 17.17 15.46
CA ILE A 114 -15.45 15.97 16.30
C ILE A 114 -16.07 14.80 15.51
N ASP A 115 -17.06 15.09 14.66
CA ASP A 115 -17.73 14.09 13.82
C ASP A 115 -16.72 13.40 12.88
N GLU A 116 -15.83 14.18 12.26
CA GLU A 116 -14.76 13.64 11.42
C GLU A 116 -13.81 12.75 12.23
N LEU A 117 -13.41 13.18 13.42
CA LEU A 117 -12.56 12.38 14.31
C LEU A 117 -13.23 11.04 14.65
N VAL A 118 -14.50 11.07 15.05
CA VAL A 118 -15.28 9.87 15.40
C VAL A 118 -15.37 8.92 14.21
N LEU A 119 -15.77 9.40 13.05
CA LEU A 119 -15.87 8.58 11.84
C LEU A 119 -14.53 7.96 11.44
N LYS A 120 -13.44 8.69 11.65
CA LYS A 120 -12.09 8.21 11.40
C LYS A 120 -11.69 7.13 12.39
N LEU A 121 -11.94 7.33 13.68
CA LEU A 121 -11.64 6.35 14.73
C LEU A 121 -12.43 5.03 14.56
N PHE A 122 -13.65 5.09 14.05
CA PHE A 122 -14.45 3.91 13.73
C PHE A 122 -14.15 3.30 12.35
N LEU A 123 -13.12 3.79 11.63
CA LEU A 123 -12.73 3.33 10.30
C LEU A 123 -13.83 3.50 9.23
N PHE A 124 -14.75 4.45 9.41
CA PHE A 124 -15.80 4.78 8.45
C PHE A 124 -15.40 5.88 7.46
N HIS A 125 -14.23 6.49 7.63
CA HIS A 125 -13.73 7.47 6.67
C HIS A 125 -13.52 6.84 5.29
N SER A 126 -13.82 7.60 4.26
CA SER A 126 -13.66 7.19 2.86
C SER A 126 -14.40 5.90 2.46
N THR A 127 -15.45 5.49 3.21
CA THR A 127 -16.22 4.27 2.92
C THR A 127 -17.54 4.50 2.18
N GLY A 128 -17.98 5.76 2.04
CA GLY A 128 -19.31 6.13 1.54
C GLY A 128 -20.23 6.62 2.66
N ILE A 129 -20.05 6.16 3.90
CA ILE A 129 -20.71 6.73 5.09
C ILE A 129 -20.15 8.12 5.36
N SER A 130 -18.85 8.31 5.18
CA SER A 130 -18.17 9.59 5.22
C SER A 130 -17.34 9.79 3.97
N LEU A 131 -17.49 10.97 3.36
CA LEU A 131 -16.73 11.42 2.19
C LEU A 131 -15.51 12.23 2.57
N HIS A 132 -15.35 12.56 3.84
CA HIS A 132 -14.22 13.36 4.27
C HIS A 132 -12.90 12.69 3.90
N TYR A 133 -12.09 13.45 3.16
CA TYR A 133 -10.75 13.04 2.75
C TYR A 133 -9.74 13.29 3.86
N PHE A 134 -9.16 12.22 4.35
CA PHE A 134 -8.21 12.27 5.46
C PHE A 134 -6.75 12.10 5.00
N GLY A 135 -6.33 12.87 4.01
CA GLY A 135 -4.94 12.88 3.56
C GLY A 135 -4.41 11.50 3.17
N ALA A 136 -3.20 11.18 3.62
CA ALA A 136 -2.53 9.93 3.25
C ALA A 136 -3.23 8.66 3.75
N THR A 137 -4.01 8.72 4.82
CA THR A 137 -4.62 7.54 5.49
C THR A 137 -5.99 7.13 4.92
N TRP A 138 -6.43 7.73 3.81
CA TRP A 138 -7.74 7.53 3.19
C TRP A 138 -8.11 6.05 2.96
N PHE A 139 -7.14 5.21 2.64
CA PHE A 139 -7.40 3.81 2.26
C PHE A 139 -7.59 2.88 3.48
N ILE A 140 -7.24 3.29 4.71
CA ILE A 140 -7.20 2.39 5.89
C ILE A 140 -8.60 1.90 6.27
N GLY A 141 -9.61 2.79 6.29
CA GLY A 141 -11.00 2.41 6.50
C GLY A 141 -11.51 1.43 5.44
N PRO A 142 -11.47 1.80 4.15
CA PRO A 142 -11.78 0.89 3.04
C PRO A 142 -11.02 -0.44 3.10
N PHE A 143 -9.72 -0.41 3.41
CA PHE A 143 -8.90 -1.62 3.51
C PHE A 143 -9.39 -2.58 4.59
N PHE A 144 -9.76 -2.06 5.77
CA PHE A 144 -10.30 -2.87 6.85
C PHE A 144 -11.60 -3.57 6.43
N TRP A 145 -12.58 -2.82 5.95
CA TRP A 145 -13.88 -3.37 5.58
C TRP A 145 -13.84 -4.29 4.36
N CYS A 146 -13.11 -3.91 3.30
CA CYS A 146 -12.95 -4.76 2.12
C CYS A 146 -12.20 -6.06 2.43
N SER A 147 -11.20 -6.04 3.32
CA SER A 147 -10.49 -7.26 3.72
C SER A 147 -11.41 -8.23 4.46
N ILE A 148 -12.29 -7.74 5.34
CA ILE A 148 -13.28 -8.56 6.06
C ILE A 148 -14.27 -9.17 5.07
N LEU A 149 -14.79 -8.37 4.14
CA LEU A 149 -15.72 -8.85 3.12
C LEU A 149 -15.10 -9.95 2.26
N LEU A 150 -13.90 -9.73 1.74
CA LEU A 150 -13.19 -10.70 0.90
C LEU A 150 -12.86 -11.98 1.67
N PHE A 151 -12.42 -11.86 2.92
CA PHE A 151 -12.20 -13.02 3.77
C PHE A 151 -13.50 -13.83 3.99
N SER A 152 -14.61 -13.14 4.25
CA SER A 152 -15.92 -13.75 4.48
C SER A 152 -16.42 -14.51 3.23
N ILE A 153 -16.23 -13.95 2.02
CA ILE A 153 -16.57 -14.63 0.76
C ILE A 153 -15.89 -16.01 0.67
N PHE A 154 -14.58 -16.09 0.94
CA PHE A 154 -13.85 -17.36 0.88
C PHE A 154 -14.14 -18.30 2.04
N LYS A 155 -14.75 -17.82 3.13
CA LYS A 155 -15.21 -18.68 4.23
C LYS A 155 -16.61 -19.25 3.99
N THR A 156 -17.43 -18.53 3.24
CA THR A 156 -18.83 -18.91 2.98
C THR A 156 -18.98 -19.77 1.71
N PHE A 157 -18.20 -19.47 0.68
CA PHE A 157 -18.32 -20.13 -0.62
C PHE A 157 -17.11 -21.04 -0.91
N GLU A 158 -17.32 -22.05 -1.75
CA GLU A 158 -16.25 -22.89 -2.28
C GLU A 158 -15.22 -22.06 -3.07
N LYS A 159 -13.96 -22.53 -3.12
CA LYS A 159 -12.84 -21.83 -3.76
C LYS A 159 -13.17 -21.32 -5.17
N HIS A 160 -13.76 -22.16 -6.01
CA HIS A 160 -14.07 -21.78 -7.40
C HIS A 160 -15.14 -20.71 -7.49
N LYS A 161 -16.21 -20.82 -6.70
CA LYS A 161 -17.27 -19.81 -6.61
C LYS A 161 -16.72 -18.49 -6.07
N SER A 162 -15.90 -18.54 -5.01
CA SER A 162 -15.24 -17.35 -4.46
C SER A 162 -14.33 -16.67 -5.48
N ALA A 163 -13.54 -17.46 -6.23
CA ALA A 163 -12.66 -16.93 -7.27
C ALA A 163 -13.46 -16.24 -8.40
N LEU A 164 -14.57 -16.82 -8.82
CA LEU A 164 -15.47 -16.21 -9.81
C LEU A 164 -16.08 -14.91 -9.30
N ILE A 165 -16.59 -14.90 -8.05
CA ILE A 165 -17.18 -13.72 -7.42
C ILE A 165 -16.16 -12.58 -7.38
N ILE A 166 -14.95 -12.82 -6.89
CA ILE A 166 -13.93 -11.77 -6.83
C ILE A 166 -13.43 -11.33 -8.20
N ALA A 167 -13.40 -12.21 -9.21
CA ALA A 167 -13.07 -11.85 -10.59
C ALA A 167 -14.11 -10.86 -11.17
N ILE A 168 -15.39 -11.16 -10.98
CA ILE A 168 -16.50 -10.29 -11.39
C ILE A 168 -16.40 -8.93 -10.69
N PHE A 169 -16.21 -8.92 -9.39
CA PHE A 169 -16.06 -7.68 -8.63
C PHE A 169 -14.81 -6.88 -9.02
N THR A 170 -13.69 -7.55 -9.30
CA THR A 170 -12.47 -6.91 -9.82
C THR A 170 -12.77 -6.20 -11.15
N TYR A 171 -13.44 -6.90 -12.07
CA TYR A 171 -13.85 -6.32 -13.35
C TYR A 171 -14.74 -5.09 -13.16
N PHE A 172 -15.81 -5.19 -12.37
CA PHE A 172 -16.70 -4.05 -12.12
C PHE A 172 -15.99 -2.88 -11.42
N SER A 173 -15.10 -3.15 -10.48
CA SER A 173 -14.33 -2.10 -9.81
C SER A 173 -13.49 -1.29 -10.80
N TYR A 174 -12.72 -1.95 -11.64
CA TYR A 174 -11.90 -1.27 -12.63
C TYR A 174 -12.71 -0.66 -13.77
N ALA A 175 -13.76 -1.32 -14.24
CA ALA A 175 -14.68 -0.78 -15.24
C ALA A 175 -15.34 0.52 -14.75
N THR A 176 -15.77 0.57 -13.48
CA THR A 176 -16.34 1.78 -12.87
C THR A 176 -15.32 2.91 -12.86
N ILE A 177 -14.07 2.65 -12.43
CA ILE A 177 -13.02 3.67 -12.37
C ILE A 177 -12.69 4.19 -13.78
N ILE A 178 -12.57 3.32 -14.76
CA ILE A 178 -12.19 3.70 -16.14
C ILE A 178 -13.31 4.48 -16.81
N ASN A 179 -14.54 3.95 -16.78
CA ASN A 179 -15.63 4.49 -17.59
C ASN A 179 -16.24 5.77 -16.98
N ASN A 180 -16.35 5.84 -15.66
CA ASN A 180 -17.03 6.98 -15.03
C ASN A 180 -16.06 8.10 -14.62
N PHE A 181 -14.79 7.80 -14.49
CA PHE A 181 -13.80 8.74 -13.97
C PHE A 181 -12.59 8.92 -14.90
N ASN A 182 -12.62 8.40 -16.13
CA ASN A 182 -11.50 8.44 -17.09
C ASN A 182 -10.16 8.01 -16.46
N GLY A 183 -10.21 7.06 -15.51
CA GLY A 183 -9.07 6.69 -14.68
C GLY A 183 -8.68 7.74 -13.63
N TRP A 184 -9.41 8.87 -13.52
CA TRP A 184 -9.19 9.88 -12.49
C TRP A 184 -9.64 9.35 -11.13
N ILE A 185 -8.77 9.45 -10.17
CA ILE A 185 -8.99 8.87 -8.85
C ILE A 185 -9.39 9.99 -7.89
N GLU A 186 -10.57 10.55 -8.09
CA GLU A 186 -11.18 11.44 -7.10
C GLU A 186 -11.69 10.61 -5.92
N ARG A 187 -10.99 10.73 -4.80
CA ARG A 187 -11.21 9.89 -3.62
C ARG A 187 -12.48 10.24 -2.84
N ASN A 188 -13.00 11.45 -3.07
CA ASN A 188 -14.13 12.01 -2.34
C ASN A 188 -15.46 11.85 -3.07
N VAL A 189 -15.50 11.09 -4.15
CA VAL A 189 -16.70 10.87 -4.94
C VAL A 189 -17.38 9.58 -4.49
N VAL A 190 -18.69 9.63 -4.32
CA VAL A 190 -19.55 8.46 -4.13
C VAL A 190 -20.16 8.07 -5.46
N TYR A 191 -20.04 6.79 -5.78
CA TYR A 191 -20.76 6.17 -6.87
C TYR A 191 -21.84 5.28 -6.28
N SER A 192 -23.09 5.73 -6.40
CA SER A 192 -24.23 5.12 -5.70
C SER A 192 -24.07 5.21 -4.17
N PHE A 193 -23.83 4.12 -3.47
CA PHE A 193 -23.65 4.05 -2.01
C PHE A 193 -22.19 3.75 -1.58
N LEU A 194 -21.31 3.51 -2.52
CA LEU A 194 -19.89 3.24 -2.26
C LEU A 194 -19.00 4.41 -2.67
N SER A 195 -18.00 4.72 -1.88
CA SER A 195 -16.98 5.67 -2.30
C SER A 195 -16.07 5.05 -3.37
N ILE A 196 -15.48 5.89 -4.22
CA ILE A 196 -14.46 5.45 -5.17
C ILE A 196 -13.27 4.84 -4.44
N ALA A 197 -12.96 5.31 -3.22
CA ALA A 197 -11.95 4.70 -2.37
C ALA A 197 -12.25 3.24 -2.04
N MET A 198 -13.50 2.91 -1.68
CA MET A 198 -13.94 1.52 -1.45
C MET A 198 -13.81 0.67 -2.70
N ILE A 199 -14.31 1.15 -3.83
CA ILE A 199 -14.25 0.46 -5.13
C ILE A 199 -12.80 0.17 -5.52
N ARG A 200 -11.93 1.17 -5.37
CA ARG A 200 -10.51 1.08 -5.68
C ARG A 200 -9.77 0.08 -4.79
N VAL A 201 -10.00 0.14 -3.48
CA VAL A 201 -9.39 -0.78 -2.52
C VAL A 201 -9.87 -2.21 -2.75
N PHE A 202 -11.17 -2.38 -2.98
CA PHE A 202 -11.75 -3.69 -3.26
C PHE A 202 -11.17 -4.30 -4.54
N GLY A 203 -11.09 -3.52 -5.62
CA GLY A 203 -10.48 -3.96 -6.88
C GLY A 203 -9.01 -4.38 -6.74
N GLY A 204 -8.19 -3.57 -6.04
CA GLY A 204 -6.78 -3.86 -5.82
C GLY A 204 -6.55 -5.12 -4.97
N LEU A 205 -7.29 -5.27 -3.86
CA LEU A 205 -7.21 -6.47 -3.02
C LEU A 205 -7.65 -7.72 -3.79
N SER A 206 -8.77 -7.65 -4.49
CA SER A 206 -9.31 -8.76 -5.29
C SER A 206 -8.34 -9.19 -6.39
N LEU A 207 -7.74 -8.23 -7.11
CA LEU A 207 -6.72 -8.52 -8.13
C LEU A 207 -5.50 -9.24 -7.51
N GLY A 208 -5.03 -8.79 -6.35
CA GLY A 208 -3.94 -9.46 -5.65
C GLY A 208 -4.27 -10.90 -5.25
N MET A 209 -5.51 -11.16 -4.80
CA MET A 209 -5.98 -12.52 -4.51
C MET A 209 -6.03 -13.39 -5.76
N LEU A 210 -6.54 -12.85 -6.89
CA LEU A 210 -6.56 -13.54 -8.18
C LEU A 210 -5.16 -13.89 -8.67
N LEU A 211 -4.17 -13.01 -8.47
CA LEU A 211 -2.77 -13.31 -8.80
C LEU A 211 -2.22 -14.50 -8.00
N HIS A 212 -2.58 -14.61 -6.71
CA HIS A 212 -2.17 -15.78 -5.93
C HIS A 212 -2.83 -17.06 -6.44
N ILE A 213 -4.12 -17.02 -6.74
CA ILE A 213 -4.85 -18.17 -7.30
C ILE A 213 -4.25 -18.57 -8.65
N ALA A 214 -3.99 -17.61 -9.53
CA ALA A 214 -3.37 -17.86 -10.83
C ALA A 214 -1.97 -18.51 -10.66
N LYS A 215 -1.14 -18.00 -9.72
CA LYS A 215 0.16 -18.61 -9.44
C LYS A 215 0.02 -20.09 -9.05
N GLU A 216 -0.97 -20.46 -8.25
CA GLU A 216 -1.18 -21.88 -7.89
C GLU A 216 -1.48 -22.74 -9.11
N VAL A 217 -2.37 -22.27 -10.00
CA VAL A 217 -2.75 -23.02 -11.20
C VAL A 217 -1.59 -23.16 -12.19
N PHE A 218 -0.79 -22.11 -12.34
CA PHE A 218 0.31 -22.10 -13.33
C PHE A 218 1.60 -22.76 -12.83
N ASN A 219 1.89 -22.74 -11.52
CA ASN A 219 3.12 -23.36 -11.01
C ASN A 219 3.17 -24.86 -11.25
N ASP A 220 2.03 -25.56 -11.08
CA ASP A 220 1.96 -27.01 -11.27
C ASP A 220 2.28 -27.44 -12.72
N ASN A 221 2.04 -26.55 -13.70
CA ASN A 221 2.20 -26.85 -15.12
C ASN A 221 3.53 -26.36 -15.71
N LEU A 222 4.08 -25.23 -15.26
CA LEU A 222 5.26 -24.57 -15.85
C LEU A 222 6.59 -25.04 -15.25
N GLU A 223 6.60 -25.58 -14.05
CA GLU A 223 7.87 -26.04 -13.43
C GLU A 223 8.50 -27.21 -14.14
N GLN A 224 7.71 -28.00 -14.86
CA GLN A 224 8.17 -29.21 -15.57
C GLN A 224 8.68 -28.93 -17.00
N ILE A 225 8.31 -27.78 -17.62
CA ILE A 225 8.50 -27.58 -19.06
C ILE A 225 9.75 -26.74 -19.40
N ILE A 226 10.16 -25.82 -18.55
CA ILE A 226 11.23 -24.86 -18.85
C ILE A 226 12.47 -25.09 -18.00
N PRO A 227 13.67 -25.24 -18.58
CA PRO A 227 14.92 -25.35 -17.83
C PRO A 227 15.16 -24.14 -16.90
N ASN A 228 15.66 -24.36 -15.71
CA ASN A 228 15.86 -23.32 -14.70
C ASN A 228 16.66 -22.11 -15.20
N LYS A 229 17.66 -22.32 -16.07
CA LYS A 229 18.49 -21.26 -16.63
C LYS A 229 17.71 -20.37 -17.61
N ALA A 230 16.93 -20.97 -18.50
CA ALA A 230 16.05 -20.25 -19.43
C ALA A 230 14.96 -19.47 -18.69
N LYS A 231 14.36 -20.08 -17.64
CA LYS A 231 13.37 -19.43 -16.77
C LYS A 231 13.95 -18.19 -16.07
N THR A 232 15.17 -18.26 -15.57
CA THR A 232 15.85 -17.10 -14.94
C THR A 232 16.06 -15.95 -15.93
N ILE A 233 16.48 -16.27 -17.17
CA ILE A 233 16.68 -15.25 -18.22
C ILE A 233 15.33 -14.61 -18.58
N LEU A 234 14.30 -15.41 -18.83
CA LEU A 234 12.96 -14.94 -19.20
C LEU A 234 12.38 -14.02 -18.12
N VAL A 235 12.42 -14.48 -16.86
CA VAL A 235 11.93 -13.66 -15.72
C VAL A 235 12.71 -12.35 -15.60
N SER A 236 14.04 -12.37 -15.80
CA SER A 236 14.86 -11.14 -15.74
C SER A 236 14.48 -10.15 -16.85
N ILE A 237 14.23 -10.63 -18.07
CA ILE A 237 13.79 -9.79 -19.17
C ILE A 237 12.43 -9.15 -18.86
N ILE A 238 11.48 -9.94 -18.36
CA ILE A 238 10.16 -9.43 -17.97
C ILE A 238 10.27 -8.41 -16.85
N GLU A 239 11.10 -8.66 -15.81
CA GLU A 239 11.35 -7.71 -14.73
C GLU A 239 11.87 -6.38 -15.25
N ILE A 240 12.84 -6.40 -16.18
CA ILE A 240 13.44 -5.18 -16.74
C ILE A 240 12.41 -4.43 -17.58
N ILE A 241 11.68 -5.11 -18.45
CA ILE A 241 10.65 -4.48 -19.29
C ILE A 241 9.56 -3.86 -18.41
N CYS A 242 9.03 -4.61 -17.44
CA CYS A 242 8.00 -4.08 -16.54
C CYS A 242 8.49 -2.90 -15.72
N LEU A 243 9.71 -2.97 -15.15
CA LEU A 243 10.28 -1.86 -14.40
C LEU A 243 10.47 -0.63 -15.28
N SER A 244 11.06 -0.78 -16.47
CA SER A 244 11.27 0.33 -17.41
C SER A 244 9.95 0.98 -17.83
N THR A 245 8.91 0.17 -18.10
CA THR A 245 7.59 0.67 -18.46
C THR A 245 6.92 1.38 -17.28
N LEU A 246 7.06 0.87 -16.05
CA LEU A 246 6.54 1.54 -14.86
C LEU A 246 7.23 2.87 -14.61
N LEU A 247 8.56 2.91 -14.71
CA LEU A 247 9.33 4.15 -14.57
C LEU A 247 8.92 5.16 -15.66
N TYR A 248 8.75 4.72 -16.90
CA TYR A 248 8.27 5.56 -17.99
C TYR A 248 6.88 6.12 -17.71
N ASN A 249 5.93 5.27 -17.30
CA ASN A 249 4.58 5.69 -16.94
C ASN A 249 4.57 6.65 -15.74
N PHE A 250 5.44 6.43 -14.76
CA PHE A 250 5.52 7.31 -13.58
C PHE A 250 6.13 8.67 -13.88
N THR A 251 6.97 8.80 -14.92
CA THR A 251 7.71 10.03 -15.21
C THR A 251 7.15 10.86 -16.36
N ILE A 252 6.47 10.26 -17.34
CA ILE A 252 6.17 10.94 -18.63
C ILE A 252 4.68 11.14 -18.87
N PHE A 253 3.82 10.28 -18.36
CA PHE A 253 2.38 10.35 -18.67
C PHE A 253 1.52 10.88 -17.51
N PRO A 254 0.53 11.75 -17.83
CA PRO A 254 -0.53 12.02 -16.87
C PRO A 254 -1.28 10.72 -16.56
N ILE A 255 -1.41 10.44 -15.31
CA ILE A 255 -1.81 9.20 -14.62
C ILE A 255 -3.03 8.50 -15.22
N PHE A 256 -3.95 9.25 -15.77
CA PHE A 256 -5.33 8.85 -15.85
C PHE A 256 -5.67 7.94 -17.03
N LYS A 257 -5.01 8.14 -18.17
CA LYS A 257 -5.26 7.28 -19.35
C LYS A 257 -4.65 5.88 -19.22
N ASN A 258 -3.62 5.71 -18.38
CA ASN A 258 -2.85 4.47 -18.28
C ASN A 258 -2.94 3.78 -16.92
N PHE A 259 -3.87 4.21 -16.05
CA PHE A 259 -4.04 3.66 -14.69
C PHE A 259 -4.12 2.12 -14.68
N PHE A 260 -5.03 1.56 -15.45
CA PHE A 260 -5.25 0.11 -15.48
C PHE A 260 -4.05 -0.66 -16.05
N ILE A 261 -3.45 -0.13 -17.13
CA ILE A 261 -2.25 -0.72 -17.74
C ILE A 261 -1.10 -0.73 -16.72
N THR A 262 -0.90 0.35 -15.99
CA THR A 262 0.14 0.45 -14.96
C THR A 262 -0.04 -0.60 -13.85
N ILE A 263 -1.29 -0.83 -13.41
CA ILE A 263 -1.57 -1.85 -12.39
C ILE A 263 -1.36 -3.27 -12.93
N ILE A 264 -1.71 -3.54 -14.18
CA ILE A 264 -1.43 -4.83 -14.82
C ILE A 264 0.08 -5.07 -14.91
N ILE A 265 0.84 -4.09 -15.41
CA ILE A 265 2.30 -4.19 -15.52
C ILE A 265 2.92 -4.42 -14.14
N PHE A 266 2.46 -3.68 -13.12
CA PHE A 266 2.91 -3.91 -11.75
C PHE A 266 2.58 -5.32 -11.27
N SER A 267 1.39 -5.84 -11.58
CA SER A 267 0.96 -7.18 -11.19
C SER A 267 1.86 -8.26 -11.80
N ILE A 268 2.27 -8.08 -13.05
CA ILE A 268 3.24 -8.97 -13.73
C ILE A 268 4.61 -8.86 -13.04
N LEU A 269 5.11 -7.65 -12.81
CA LEU A 269 6.37 -7.44 -12.09
C LEU A 269 6.33 -8.09 -10.71
N PHE A 270 5.25 -7.89 -9.97
CA PHE A 270 5.09 -8.47 -8.63
C PHE A 270 5.12 -10.00 -8.65
N ALA A 271 4.47 -10.64 -9.62
CA ALA A 271 4.54 -12.09 -9.81
C ALA A 271 5.98 -12.57 -10.09
N CYS A 272 6.75 -11.80 -10.90
CA CYS A 272 8.16 -12.09 -11.14
C CYS A 272 8.99 -11.94 -9.85
N LEU A 273 8.80 -10.88 -9.07
CA LEU A 273 9.52 -10.63 -7.81
C LEU A 273 9.24 -11.71 -6.75
N ILE A 274 8.03 -12.27 -6.71
CA ILE A 274 7.67 -13.38 -5.83
C ILE A 274 8.42 -14.66 -6.23
N SER A 275 8.71 -14.86 -7.52
CA SER A 275 9.46 -16.03 -7.99
C SER A 275 10.91 -16.07 -7.50
N THR A 276 11.46 -14.92 -7.12
CA THR A 276 12.83 -14.72 -6.64
C THR A 276 13.94 -15.16 -7.62
N LYS A 277 13.59 -15.41 -8.88
CA LYS A 277 14.50 -15.98 -9.90
C LYS A 277 15.18 -14.92 -10.76
N GLY A 278 14.57 -13.74 -10.94
CA GLY A 278 15.06 -12.67 -11.80
C GLY A 278 16.20 -11.83 -11.20
N ILE A 279 16.81 -10.97 -12.01
CA ILE A 279 17.90 -10.07 -11.60
C ILE A 279 17.38 -9.04 -10.60
N LEU A 280 16.26 -8.38 -10.89
CA LEU A 280 15.68 -7.37 -10.00
C LEU A 280 15.28 -7.97 -8.65
N SER A 281 14.64 -9.15 -8.67
CA SER A 281 14.29 -9.85 -7.44
C SER A 281 15.51 -10.19 -6.60
N LYS A 282 16.64 -10.56 -7.21
CA LYS A 282 17.90 -10.80 -6.50
C LYS A 282 18.51 -9.52 -5.92
N LEU A 283 18.50 -8.41 -6.68
CA LEU A 283 18.94 -7.10 -6.21
C LEU A 283 18.12 -6.61 -5.00
N LEU A 284 16.81 -6.83 -5.04
CA LEU A 284 15.93 -6.46 -3.94
C LEU A 284 16.03 -7.37 -2.71
N GLN A 285 16.79 -8.49 -2.76
CA GLN A 285 17.00 -9.38 -1.61
C GLN A 285 18.11 -8.90 -0.68
N ILE A 286 18.64 -7.69 -0.85
CA ILE A 286 19.64 -7.09 0.04
C ILE A 286 19.10 -7.09 1.48
N LYS A 287 19.82 -7.76 2.39
CA LYS A 287 19.39 -7.98 3.79
C LYS A 287 19.00 -6.69 4.51
N TYR A 288 19.81 -5.66 4.39
CA TYR A 288 19.54 -4.39 5.08
C TYR A 288 18.28 -3.72 4.55
N LEU A 289 18.07 -3.72 3.24
CA LEU A 289 16.89 -3.12 2.61
C LEU A 289 15.61 -3.88 2.99
N SER A 290 15.64 -5.21 2.98
CA SER A 290 14.48 -6.03 3.36
C SER A 290 14.09 -5.88 4.83
N ILE A 291 15.09 -5.66 5.73
CA ILE A 291 14.81 -5.36 7.13
C ILE A 291 14.04 -4.05 7.30
N LEU A 292 14.29 -3.05 6.45
CA LEU A 292 13.59 -1.76 6.50
C LEU A 292 12.12 -1.89 6.09
N GLY A 293 11.76 -2.91 5.31
CA GLY A 293 10.38 -3.18 4.88
C GLY A 293 9.37 -3.32 6.02
N LYS A 294 9.83 -3.78 7.19
CA LYS A 294 8.97 -3.88 8.38
C LYS A 294 8.46 -2.54 8.90
N PHE A 295 9.13 -1.43 8.58
CA PHE A 295 8.74 -0.08 9.02
C PHE A 295 7.77 0.61 8.08
N SER A 296 7.55 0.07 6.87
CA SER A 296 6.82 0.73 5.78
C SER A 296 5.44 1.23 6.19
N TYR A 297 4.70 0.44 6.97
CA TYR A 297 3.37 0.82 7.44
C TYR A 297 3.42 2.00 8.42
N SER A 298 4.27 1.91 9.45
CA SER A 298 4.42 3.00 10.43
C SER A 298 4.96 4.28 9.79
N ILE A 299 5.93 4.20 8.84
CA ILE A 299 6.44 5.36 8.10
C ILE A 299 5.30 6.02 7.33
N TYR A 300 4.52 5.24 6.60
CA TYR A 300 3.42 5.74 5.80
C TYR A 300 2.33 6.42 6.66
N VAL A 301 1.93 5.80 7.76
CA VAL A 301 0.85 6.33 8.60
C VAL A 301 1.28 7.56 9.39
N MET A 302 2.53 7.60 9.85
CA MET A 302 3.06 8.69 10.69
C MET A 302 3.60 9.89 9.91
N GLN A 303 3.66 9.85 8.57
CA GLN A 303 4.22 10.94 7.77
C GLN A 303 3.53 12.29 8.00
N GLN A 304 2.18 12.30 8.20
CA GLN A 304 1.46 13.53 8.44
C GLN A 304 1.84 14.17 9.77
N VAL A 305 2.11 13.38 10.80
CA VAL A 305 2.62 13.86 12.10
C VAL A 305 3.96 14.59 11.91
N ALA A 306 4.86 13.99 11.11
CA ALA A 306 6.15 14.60 10.79
C ALA A 306 5.98 15.93 10.02
N PHE A 307 5.10 15.98 9.05
CA PHE A 307 4.83 17.17 8.25
C PHE A 307 4.23 18.29 9.09
N ASN A 308 3.30 17.99 9.98
CA ASN A 308 2.73 18.98 10.89
C ASN A 308 3.78 19.57 11.86
N ILE A 309 4.75 18.77 12.30
CA ILE A 309 5.88 19.26 13.08
C ILE A 309 6.71 20.26 12.25
N LEU A 310 7.05 19.88 11.02
CA LEU A 310 7.85 20.70 10.12
C LEU A 310 7.14 22.00 9.74
N GLN A 311 5.83 21.98 9.54
CA GLN A 311 5.02 23.18 9.29
C GLN A 311 5.10 24.18 10.45
N LYS A 312 5.16 23.70 11.67
CA LYS A 312 5.26 24.55 12.87
C LYS A 312 6.68 24.97 13.22
N THR A 313 7.69 24.48 12.50
CA THR A 313 9.11 24.73 12.76
C THR A 313 9.83 25.19 11.50
N LEU A 314 10.48 24.27 10.80
CA LEU A 314 11.37 24.54 9.67
C LEU A 314 10.67 25.27 8.50
N TRP A 315 9.40 24.93 8.23
CA TRP A 315 8.68 25.49 7.09
C TRP A 315 8.06 26.86 7.33
N GLN A 316 8.20 27.43 8.52
CA GLN A 316 7.86 28.82 8.77
C GLN A 316 8.84 29.78 8.06
N ASN A 317 10.07 29.36 7.83
CA ASN A 317 11.05 30.12 7.07
C ASN A 317 10.98 29.80 5.58
N THR A 318 10.17 30.53 4.84
CA THR A 318 9.98 30.37 3.40
C THR A 318 11.27 30.57 2.62
N ASN A 319 12.11 31.54 3.01
CA ASN A 319 13.39 31.81 2.37
C ASN A 319 14.33 30.61 2.48
N PHE A 320 14.32 29.92 3.62
CA PHE A 320 15.10 28.69 3.80
C PHE A 320 14.62 27.58 2.87
N ILE A 321 13.30 27.40 2.70
CA ILE A 321 12.72 26.40 1.79
C ILE A 321 13.18 26.66 0.35
N TYR A 322 13.14 27.93 -0.10
CA TYR A 322 13.55 28.30 -1.44
C TYR A 322 15.03 28.09 -1.70
N SER A 323 15.88 28.56 -0.77
CA SER A 323 17.34 28.48 -0.93
C SER A 323 17.90 27.07 -0.72
N HIS A 324 17.19 26.20 0.05
CA HIS A 324 17.65 24.87 0.44
C HIS A 324 16.60 23.79 0.18
N THR A 325 15.93 23.83 -0.97
CA THR A 325 14.83 22.91 -1.31
C THR A 325 15.22 21.44 -1.13
N ILE A 326 16.37 21.02 -1.67
CA ILE A 326 16.83 19.63 -1.58
C ILE A 326 17.08 19.21 -0.13
N LEU A 327 17.71 20.09 0.67
CA LEU A 327 17.95 19.82 2.08
C LEU A 327 16.64 19.72 2.87
N THR A 328 15.68 20.60 2.58
CA THR A 328 14.33 20.56 3.16
C THR A 328 13.62 19.24 2.86
N LEU A 329 13.67 18.77 1.62
CA LEU A 329 13.13 17.47 1.22
C LEU A 329 13.81 16.33 1.98
N PHE A 330 15.14 16.34 2.04
CA PHE A 330 15.90 15.30 2.73
C PHE A 330 15.57 15.25 4.24
N ILE A 331 15.60 16.38 4.94
CA ILE A 331 15.25 16.45 6.36
C ILE A 331 13.83 15.96 6.60
N SER A 332 12.89 16.33 5.74
CA SER A 332 11.48 15.97 5.89
C SER A 332 11.24 14.46 5.74
N VAL A 333 11.87 13.84 4.75
CA VAL A 333 11.79 12.38 4.53
C VAL A 333 12.48 11.64 5.68
N MET A 334 13.63 12.12 6.14
CA MET A 334 14.36 11.54 7.27
C MET A 334 13.55 11.60 8.56
N LEU A 335 12.92 12.74 8.85
CA LEU A 335 12.06 12.89 10.04
C LEU A 335 10.84 11.94 9.99
N ALA A 336 10.15 11.87 8.86
CA ALA A 336 9.02 10.95 8.68
C ALA A 336 9.45 9.48 8.87
N THR A 337 10.61 9.12 8.32
CA THR A 337 11.19 7.78 8.46
C THR A 337 11.56 7.49 9.92
N PHE A 338 12.19 8.43 10.60
CA PHE A 338 12.61 8.31 12.01
C PHE A 338 11.41 8.12 12.93
N ILE A 339 10.37 8.98 12.79
CA ILE A 339 9.13 8.86 13.57
C ILE A 339 8.46 7.50 13.29
N GLY A 340 8.42 7.05 12.03
CA GLY A 340 7.89 5.74 11.67
C GLY A 340 8.63 4.59 12.33
N ILE A 341 9.97 4.64 12.39
CA ILE A 341 10.80 3.62 13.04
C ILE A 341 10.52 3.60 14.56
N ILE A 342 10.47 4.75 15.22
CA ILE A 342 10.12 4.82 16.63
C ILE A 342 8.74 4.21 16.88
N THR A 343 7.75 4.61 16.11
CA THR A 343 6.37 4.12 16.23
C THR A 343 6.28 2.60 16.03
N TYR A 344 7.06 2.05 15.12
CA TYR A 344 7.14 0.61 14.94
C TYR A 344 7.61 -0.11 16.22
N TYR A 345 8.69 0.37 16.84
CA TYR A 345 9.24 -0.29 18.03
C TYR A 345 8.40 -0.05 19.29
N THR A 346 7.76 1.10 19.42
CA THR A 346 6.99 1.48 20.62
C THR A 346 5.53 1.02 20.58
N ILE A 347 4.92 0.93 19.39
CA ILE A 347 3.48 0.66 19.24
C ILE A 347 3.24 -0.59 18.39
N GLU A 348 3.66 -0.59 17.13
CA GLU A 348 3.27 -1.63 16.17
C GLU A 348 3.75 -3.02 16.61
N ARG A 349 5.05 -3.16 16.81
CA ARG A 349 5.67 -4.44 17.18
C ARG A 349 5.21 -5.00 18.54
N PRO A 350 5.12 -4.22 19.63
CA PRO A 350 4.62 -4.71 20.91
C PRO A 350 3.19 -5.24 20.81
N ILE A 351 2.30 -4.52 20.14
CA ILE A 351 0.90 -4.92 20.00
C ILE A 351 0.75 -6.17 19.14
N GLN A 352 1.49 -6.27 18.03
CA GLN A 352 1.50 -7.48 17.21
C GLN A 352 2.02 -8.71 17.99
N LYS A 353 3.03 -8.53 18.85
CA LYS A 353 3.52 -9.61 19.74
C LYS A 353 2.49 -9.98 20.78
N PHE A 354 1.80 -9.01 21.37
CA PHE A 354 0.72 -9.24 22.34
C PHE A 354 -0.38 -10.07 21.67
N TYR A 355 -0.86 -9.66 20.51
CA TYR A 355 -1.86 -10.41 19.75
C TYR A 355 -1.42 -11.85 19.47
N ALA A 356 -0.19 -12.03 18.99
CA ALA A 356 0.33 -13.36 18.69
C ALA A 356 0.44 -14.26 19.92
N LYS A 357 0.59 -13.70 21.13
CA LYS A 357 0.68 -14.45 22.38
C LYS A 357 -0.67 -14.85 22.97
N TYR A 358 -1.68 -13.99 22.83
CA TYR A 358 -2.95 -14.14 23.57
C TYR A 358 -4.13 -14.58 22.71
N LEU A 359 -4.07 -14.41 21.38
CA LEU A 359 -5.18 -14.69 20.47
C LEU A 359 -4.86 -15.76 19.40
N SER A 360 -3.64 -16.30 19.38
CA SER A 360 -3.21 -17.47 18.59
C SER A 360 -3.38 -18.76 19.40
#